data_78d5377cae0f7b2cc0e95eb25725a3dd
#
_entry.id   78d5377cae0f7b2cc0e95eb25725a3dd
#
_cell.length_a   1.000
_cell.length_b   1.000
_cell.length_c   1.000
_cell.angle_alpha   90.00
_cell.angle_beta   90.00
_cell.angle_gamma   90.00
#
_symmetry.space_group_name_H-M   'P 1'
#
loop_
_entity.id
_entity.type
_entity.pdbx_description
1 polymer ?
#
loop_
_entity_poly.entity_id
_entity_poly.type
_entity_poly.pdbx_seq_one_letter_code
_entity_poly.pdbx_strand_id
1 'polypeptide(L)'
;MGLTMVVSPLIGGAISSLLGWRWAFHINIPICVLLGIAVLTLVEESRDPTPRTLDIPGIVLFALAMFSVTWALIVGPSHGWTSGPVLLRLAGGLLLFSIFVWVERRRIHPMLDLELFTAWPFVGAVLAMFAYASSAQVMASLLPLFLQNGRGNGALAAGIGMLPVALAMLIFPQVGRRLSPYLDSSRILTLGLAIVALGNLTMMFAARQQGEWLLIVGMAILGTGGGLLNGETQKAIMGTVPRHRAGMASGISTTSRFSGILLGFAGLGAVLASGTRSALEHAMATERLPLEPGFVDSIAAGDLERAVGAYPPNLAATITSLAQDGYSVGFSHAFLTAAIIALGSAVIVFVTMRRREIGTDCQAGLQRR
;
A
#
# COMPACT_ATOMS: atom_id res chain seq x y z
N MET A 1 10.89 9.11 11.98
CA MET A 1 9.91 8.68 10.96
C MET A 1 8.73 9.65 10.78
N GLY A 2 8.03 10.08 11.83
CA GLY A 2 6.84 10.92 11.63
C GLY A 2 7.08 12.29 10.99
N LEU A 3 8.14 13.00 11.39
CA LEU A 3 8.49 14.30 10.80
C LEU A 3 8.76 14.20 9.29
N THR A 4 9.44 13.14 8.89
CA THR A 4 9.74 12.87 7.46
C THR A 4 8.47 12.71 6.63
N MET A 5 7.43 12.07 7.17
CA MET A 5 6.16 11.87 6.46
C MET A 5 5.39 13.18 6.24
N VAL A 6 5.51 14.16 7.15
CA VAL A 6 4.89 15.49 6.98
C VAL A 6 5.69 16.36 6.02
N VAL A 7 7.02 16.33 6.16
CA VAL A 7 7.91 17.23 5.41
C VAL A 7 8.14 16.74 3.97
N SER A 8 8.11 15.42 3.74
CA SER A 8 8.38 14.82 2.43
C SER A 8 7.44 15.30 1.30
N PRO A 9 6.11 15.33 1.45
CA PRO A 9 5.22 15.85 0.40
C PRO A 9 5.43 17.34 0.11
N LEU A 10 5.75 18.14 1.15
CA LEU A 10 6.02 19.57 1.00
C LEU A 10 7.34 19.81 0.27
N ILE A 11 8.41 19.14 0.69
CA ILE A 11 9.71 19.24 0.02
C ILE A 11 9.62 18.69 -1.40
N GLY A 12 8.97 17.54 -1.59
CA GLY A 12 8.79 16.94 -2.91
C GLY A 12 8.00 17.84 -3.87
N GLY A 13 6.89 18.43 -3.38
CA GLY A 13 6.10 19.40 -4.12
C GLY A 13 6.88 20.68 -4.46
N ALA A 14 7.64 21.24 -3.51
CA ALA A 14 8.46 22.43 -3.73
C ALA A 14 9.60 22.16 -4.72
N ILE A 15 10.35 21.05 -4.56
CA ILE A 15 11.43 20.68 -5.47
C ILE A 15 10.88 20.46 -6.89
N SER A 16 9.79 19.70 -7.01
CA SER A 16 9.19 19.40 -8.31
C SER A 16 8.70 20.66 -9.04
N SER A 17 8.13 21.63 -8.30
CA SER A 17 7.61 22.87 -8.87
C SER A 17 8.69 23.92 -9.19
N LEU A 18 9.78 23.99 -8.38
CA LEU A 18 10.82 25.03 -8.52
C LEU A 18 12.01 24.58 -9.36
N LEU A 19 12.42 23.32 -9.20
CA LEU A 19 13.66 22.79 -9.78
C LEU A 19 13.40 21.67 -10.82
N GLY A 20 12.16 21.17 -10.87
CA GLY A 20 11.77 20.04 -11.70
C GLY A 20 11.98 18.68 -11.02
N TRP A 21 11.23 17.67 -11.50
CA TRP A 21 11.14 16.34 -10.89
C TRP A 21 12.49 15.60 -10.78
N ARG A 22 13.47 15.88 -11.67
CA ARG A 22 14.80 15.25 -11.64
C ARG A 22 15.56 15.54 -10.37
N TRP A 23 15.40 16.73 -9.80
CA TRP A 23 16.06 17.14 -8.56
C TRP A 23 15.57 16.38 -7.33
N ALA A 24 14.35 15.85 -7.35
CA ALA A 24 13.84 14.97 -6.31
C ALA A 24 14.67 13.67 -6.18
N PHE A 25 15.31 13.23 -7.25
CA PHE A 25 16.25 12.10 -7.23
C PHE A 25 17.68 12.53 -6.88
N HIS A 26 18.15 13.65 -7.40
CA HIS A 26 19.53 14.13 -7.16
C HIS A 26 19.79 14.45 -5.68
N ILE A 27 18.79 14.92 -4.92
CA ILE A 27 18.94 15.20 -3.49
C ILE A 27 19.28 13.95 -2.65
N ASN A 28 18.94 12.76 -3.15
CA ASN A 28 19.29 11.51 -2.46
C ASN A 28 20.79 11.21 -2.53
N ILE A 29 21.51 11.68 -3.55
CA ILE A 29 22.93 11.39 -3.72
C ILE A 29 23.75 11.89 -2.52
N PRO A 30 23.72 13.18 -2.15
CA PRO A 30 24.50 13.64 -0.99
C PRO A 30 24.01 13.00 0.32
N ILE A 31 22.72 12.75 0.47
CA ILE A 31 22.16 12.09 1.66
C ILE A 31 22.71 10.64 1.77
N CYS A 32 22.69 9.87 0.69
CA CYS A 32 23.23 8.51 0.68
C CYS A 32 24.75 8.47 0.94
N VAL A 33 25.50 9.43 0.40
CA VAL A 33 26.95 9.53 0.65
C VAL A 33 27.22 9.82 2.13
N LEU A 34 26.52 10.80 2.71
CA LEU A 34 26.67 11.14 4.14
C LEU A 34 26.28 9.97 5.05
N LEU A 35 25.14 9.31 4.76
CA LEU A 35 24.71 8.12 5.50
C LEU A 35 25.70 6.97 5.36
N GLY A 36 26.25 6.74 4.15
CA GLY A 36 27.28 5.72 3.92
C GLY A 36 28.54 5.97 4.75
N ILE A 37 29.04 7.20 4.77
CA ILE A 37 30.18 7.60 5.62
C ILE A 37 29.83 7.40 7.11
N ALA A 38 28.64 7.85 7.55
CA ALA A 38 28.22 7.70 8.93
C ALA A 38 28.12 6.23 9.37
N VAL A 39 27.59 5.35 8.51
CA VAL A 39 27.53 3.91 8.80
C VAL A 39 28.92 3.31 8.92
N LEU A 40 29.83 3.63 7.99
CA LEU A 40 31.20 3.09 8.01
C LEU A 40 32.03 3.59 9.20
N THR A 41 31.71 4.77 9.75
CA THR A 41 32.50 5.38 10.84
C THR A 41 31.89 5.20 12.24
N LEU A 42 30.56 5.07 12.34
CA LEU A 42 29.85 5.12 13.63
C LEU A 42 29.20 3.78 14.01
N VAL A 43 29.02 2.86 13.06
CA VAL A 43 28.35 1.58 13.33
C VAL A 43 29.39 0.49 13.56
N GLU A 44 29.35 -0.14 14.73
CA GLU A 44 30.16 -1.30 15.05
C GLU A 44 29.70 -2.52 14.21
N GLU A 45 30.67 -3.25 13.69
CA GLU A 45 30.37 -4.44 12.89
C GLU A 45 29.84 -5.59 13.79
N SER A 46 28.60 -5.99 13.54
CA SER A 46 27.98 -7.14 14.22
C SER A 46 27.92 -8.33 13.28
N ARG A 47 28.57 -9.43 13.66
CA ARG A 47 28.57 -10.70 12.91
C ARG A 47 27.91 -11.80 13.70
N ASP A 48 27.01 -12.55 13.06
CA ASP A 48 26.50 -13.78 13.62
C ASP A 48 27.61 -14.86 13.58
N PRO A 49 28.01 -15.45 14.70
CA PRO A 49 29.02 -16.51 14.74
C PRO A 49 28.56 -17.80 14.02
N THR A 50 27.26 -17.95 13.79
CA THR A 50 26.68 -19.11 13.07
C THR A 50 25.87 -18.66 11.86
N PRO A 51 26.54 -18.22 10.77
CA PRO A 51 25.85 -17.73 9.59
C PRO A 51 25.00 -18.83 8.96
N ARG A 52 23.71 -18.54 8.77
CA ARG A 52 22.80 -19.45 8.06
C ARG A 52 23.01 -19.27 6.55
N THR A 53 22.97 -20.37 5.81
CA THR A 53 23.01 -20.34 4.35
C THR A 53 21.78 -19.63 3.81
N LEU A 54 21.99 -18.69 2.86
CA LEU A 54 20.90 -18.02 2.17
C LEU A 54 20.10 -19.02 1.33
N ASP A 55 18.78 -18.99 1.44
CA ASP A 55 17.89 -19.78 0.60
C ASP A 55 17.66 -19.10 -0.75
N ILE A 56 18.70 -19.14 -1.61
CA ILE A 56 18.63 -18.53 -2.95
C ILE A 56 17.45 -19.08 -3.78
N PRO A 57 17.15 -20.39 -3.83
CA PRO A 57 15.98 -20.88 -4.55
C PRO A 57 14.65 -20.34 -4.04
N GLY A 58 14.46 -20.26 -2.73
CA GLY A 58 13.26 -19.66 -2.14
C GLY A 58 13.10 -18.18 -2.54
N ILE A 59 14.17 -17.39 -2.44
CA ILE A 59 14.18 -15.98 -2.83
C ILE A 59 13.81 -15.83 -4.31
N VAL A 60 14.42 -16.60 -5.21
CA VAL A 60 14.19 -16.52 -6.66
C VAL A 60 12.75 -16.93 -7.00
N LEU A 61 12.26 -18.04 -6.45
CA LEU A 61 10.90 -18.52 -6.71
C LEU A 61 9.85 -17.52 -6.22
N PHE A 62 10.03 -16.95 -5.02
CA PHE A 62 9.14 -15.92 -4.49
C PHE A 62 9.15 -14.66 -5.34
N ALA A 63 10.34 -14.18 -5.74
CA ALA A 63 10.49 -12.99 -6.57
C ALA A 63 9.84 -13.18 -7.95
N LEU A 64 10.04 -14.34 -8.60
CA LEU A 64 9.43 -14.65 -9.89
C LEU A 64 7.91 -14.80 -9.79
N ALA A 65 7.39 -15.40 -8.71
CA ALA A 65 5.96 -15.48 -8.45
C ALA A 65 5.33 -14.10 -8.32
N MET A 66 5.92 -13.24 -7.46
CA MET A 66 5.47 -11.85 -7.28
C MET A 66 5.54 -11.04 -8.57
N PHE A 67 6.65 -11.17 -9.33
CA PHE A 67 6.82 -10.50 -10.62
C PHE A 67 5.73 -10.91 -11.61
N SER A 68 5.45 -12.22 -11.74
CA SER A 68 4.47 -12.73 -12.68
C SER A 68 3.05 -12.23 -12.37
N VAL A 69 2.64 -12.28 -11.10
CA VAL A 69 1.33 -11.77 -10.65
C VAL A 69 1.23 -10.26 -10.84
N THR A 70 2.27 -9.51 -10.43
CA THR A 70 2.30 -8.04 -10.57
C THR A 70 2.21 -7.63 -12.03
N TRP A 71 2.95 -8.31 -12.92
CA TRP A 71 2.90 -8.04 -14.36
C TRP A 71 1.52 -8.30 -14.94
N ALA A 72 0.86 -9.39 -14.54
CA ALA A 72 -0.51 -9.66 -14.96
C ALA A 72 -1.49 -8.56 -14.51
N LEU A 73 -1.36 -8.07 -13.29
CA LEU A 73 -2.19 -6.98 -12.75
C LEU A 73 -1.97 -5.66 -13.50
N ILE A 74 -0.74 -5.33 -13.88
CA ILE A 74 -0.41 -4.10 -14.62
C ILE A 74 -0.97 -4.15 -16.06
N VAL A 75 -0.86 -5.30 -16.71
CA VAL A 75 -1.24 -5.46 -18.13
C VAL A 75 -2.73 -5.78 -18.30
N GLY A 76 -3.38 -6.31 -17.27
CA GLY A 76 -4.79 -6.71 -17.29
C GLY A 76 -5.77 -5.65 -17.80
N PRO A 77 -5.70 -4.38 -17.33
CA PRO A 77 -6.60 -3.32 -17.79
C PRO A 77 -6.53 -2.99 -19.28
N SER A 78 -5.35 -3.11 -19.90
CA SER A 78 -5.15 -2.76 -21.31
C SER A 78 -5.40 -3.95 -22.27
N HIS A 79 -5.10 -5.19 -21.84
CA HIS A 79 -5.22 -6.38 -22.68
C HIS A 79 -6.49 -7.22 -22.41
N GLY A 80 -7.26 -6.86 -21.38
CA GLY A 80 -8.41 -7.62 -20.89
C GLY A 80 -8.04 -8.76 -19.95
N TRP A 81 -8.79 -8.90 -18.86
CA TRP A 81 -8.54 -9.86 -17.77
C TRP A 81 -8.64 -11.33 -18.20
N THR A 82 -9.42 -11.61 -19.25
CA THR A 82 -9.64 -12.95 -19.81
C THR A 82 -8.68 -13.30 -20.95
N SER A 83 -7.76 -12.40 -21.31
CA SER A 83 -6.80 -12.65 -22.38
C SER A 83 -5.82 -13.76 -22.00
N GLY A 84 -5.46 -14.61 -22.99
CA GLY A 84 -4.52 -15.72 -22.77
C GLY A 84 -3.21 -15.31 -22.10
N PRO A 85 -2.54 -14.21 -22.53
CA PRO A 85 -1.31 -13.73 -21.89
C PRO A 85 -1.47 -13.31 -20.42
N VAL A 86 -2.61 -12.72 -20.02
CA VAL A 86 -2.87 -12.34 -18.61
C VAL A 86 -3.12 -13.59 -17.77
N LEU A 87 -3.97 -14.50 -18.25
CA LEU A 87 -4.27 -15.75 -17.56
C LEU A 87 -3.03 -16.64 -17.40
N LEU A 88 -2.16 -16.70 -18.42
CA LEU A 88 -0.90 -17.45 -18.34
C LEU A 88 0.04 -16.89 -17.26
N ARG A 89 0.14 -15.57 -17.14
CA ARG A 89 0.97 -14.92 -16.08
C ARG A 89 0.39 -15.17 -14.69
N LEU A 90 -0.93 -15.08 -14.52
CA LEU A 90 -1.58 -15.38 -13.24
C LEU A 90 -1.38 -16.86 -12.85
N ALA A 91 -1.63 -17.77 -13.78
CA ALA A 91 -1.42 -19.20 -13.55
C ALA A 91 0.05 -19.54 -13.30
N GLY A 92 0.98 -18.93 -14.05
CA GLY A 92 2.42 -19.07 -13.85
C GLY A 92 2.87 -18.55 -12.48
N GLY A 93 2.37 -17.39 -12.06
CA GLY A 93 2.65 -16.83 -10.75
C GLY A 93 2.14 -17.71 -9.60
N LEU A 94 0.92 -18.23 -9.70
CA LEU A 94 0.34 -19.17 -8.73
C LEU A 94 1.11 -20.50 -8.69
N LEU A 95 1.53 -21.02 -9.85
CA LEU A 95 2.35 -22.22 -9.93
C LEU A 95 3.72 -22.01 -9.26
N LEU A 96 4.40 -20.90 -9.58
CA LEU A 96 5.69 -20.54 -8.96
C LEU A 96 5.57 -20.38 -7.44
N PHE A 97 4.48 -19.76 -6.97
CA PHE A 97 4.23 -19.62 -5.54
C PHE A 97 3.96 -20.99 -4.88
N SER A 98 3.25 -21.89 -5.57
CA SER A 98 3.03 -23.26 -5.08
C SER A 98 4.33 -24.06 -4.99
N ILE A 99 5.21 -23.91 -6.00
CA ILE A 99 6.54 -24.52 -5.99
C ILE A 99 7.40 -23.91 -4.87
N PHE A 100 7.33 -22.60 -4.66
CA PHE A 100 8.00 -21.92 -3.54
C PHE A 100 7.60 -22.54 -2.20
N VAL A 101 6.29 -22.65 -1.91
CA VAL A 101 5.79 -23.26 -0.67
C VAL A 101 6.23 -24.72 -0.53
N TRP A 102 6.25 -25.47 -1.63
CA TRP A 102 6.71 -26.87 -1.62
C TRP A 102 8.22 -27.00 -1.33
N VAL A 103 9.05 -26.12 -1.91
CA VAL A 103 10.50 -26.07 -1.67
C VAL A 103 10.77 -25.66 -0.21
N GLU A 104 10.13 -24.60 0.29
CA GLU A 104 10.27 -24.13 1.69
C GLU A 104 9.95 -25.22 2.71
N ARG A 105 8.92 -26.03 2.47
CA ARG A 105 8.57 -27.16 3.37
C ARG A 105 9.62 -28.26 3.44
N ARG A 106 10.52 -28.34 2.46
CA ARG A 106 11.55 -29.37 2.37
C ARG A 106 12.95 -28.89 2.77
N ARG A 107 13.12 -27.60 3.00
CA ARG A 107 14.40 -26.99 3.38
C ARG A 107 14.66 -27.11 4.89
N ILE A 108 15.92 -27.43 5.23
CA ILE A 108 16.39 -27.47 6.63
C ILE A 108 16.49 -26.05 7.21
N HIS A 109 16.87 -25.07 6.40
CA HIS A 109 16.94 -23.65 6.74
C HIS A 109 16.11 -22.83 5.76
N PRO A 110 14.76 -22.83 5.90
CA PRO A 110 13.88 -22.09 5.02
C PRO A 110 14.03 -20.58 5.23
N MET A 111 13.84 -19.78 4.18
CA MET A 111 13.72 -18.34 4.28
C MET A 111 12.49 -17.96 5.13
N LEU A 112 11.41 -18.73 4.97
CA LEU A 112 10.12 -18.51 5.59
C LEU A 112 9.71 -19.75 6.37
N ASP A 113 9.82 -19.70 7.71
CA ASP A 113 9.40 -20.81 8.56
C ASP A 113 7.88 -20.96 8.56
N LEU A 114 7.38 -21.91 7.78
CA LEU A 114 5.96 -22.17 7.61
C LEU A 114 5.29 -22.66 8.90
N GLU A 115 6.05 -23.16 9.90
CA GLU A 115 5.49 -23.53 11.21
C GLU A 115 4.91 -22.32 11.94
N LEU A 116 5.46 -21.11 11.75
CA LEU A 116 4.94 -19.89 12.33
C LEU A 116 3.50 -19.59 11.85
N PHE A 117 3.17 -19.99 10.62
CA PHE A 117 1.83 -19.82 10.07
C PHE A 117 0.79 -20.82 10.59
N THR A 118 1.18 -21.79 11.43
CA THR A 118 0.22 -22.63 12.17
C THR A 118 -0.40 -21.87 13.35
N ALA A 119 0.28 -20.83 13.84
CA ALA A 119 -0.21 -20.00 14.93
C ALA A 119 -1.14 -18.90 14.40
N TRP A 120 -2.43 -19.01 14.64
CA TRP A 120 -3.44 -18.05 14.19
C TRP A 120 -3.13 -16.58 14.54
N PRO A 121 -2.60 -16.24 15.74
CA PRO A 121 -2.23 -14.84 16.04
C PRO A 121 -1.11 -14.32 15.16
N PHE A 122 -0.14 -15.16 14.76
CA PHE A 122 0.92 -14.78 13.82
C PHE A 122 0.35 -14.50 12.44
N VAL A 123 -0.53 -15.37 11.92
CA VAL A 123 -1.22 -15.19 10.65
C VAL A 123 -2.02 -13.88 10.65
N GLY A 124 -2.76 -13.61 11.73
CA GLY A 124 -3.52 -12.36 11.88
C GLY A 124 -2.63 -11.13 11.86
N ALA A 125 -1.48 -11.16 12.54
CA ALA A 125 -0.54 -10.03 12.57
C ALA A 125 0.14 -9.79 11.20
N VAL A 126 0.52 -10.87 10.49
CA VAL A 126 1.10 -10.80 9.13
C VAL A 126 0.06 -10.28 8.13
N LEU A 127 -1.19 -10.77 8.22
CA LEU A 127 -2.29 -10.26 7.39
C LEU A 127 -2.59 -8.79 7.67
N ALA A 128 -2.56 -8.36 8.93
CA ALA A 128 -2.74 -6.95 9.29
C ALA A 128 -1.64 -6.06 8.68
N MET A 129 -0.37 -6.51 8.67
CA MET A 129 0.73 -5.81 8.01
C MET A 129 0.51 -5.71 6.50
N PHE A 130 0.14 -6.82 5.85
CA PHE A 130 -0.14 -6.86 4.42
C PHE A 130 -1.31 -5.94 4.04
N ALA A 131 -2.42 -6.02 4.79
CA ALA A 131 -3.61 -5.20 4.56
C ALA A 131 -3.33 -3.70 4.80
N TYR A 132 -2.60 -3.35 5.86
CA TYR A 132 -2.15 -1.99 6.10
C TYR A 132 -1.31 -1.45 4.94
N ALA A 133 -0.36 -2.25 4.47
CA ALA A 133 0.52 -1.86 3.38
C ALA A 133 -0.24 -1.69 2.05
N SER A 134 -1.10 -2.65 1.69
CA SER A 134 -1.84 -2.64 0.43
C SER A 134 -2.99 -1.62 0.39
N SER A 135 -3.64 -1.32 1.51
CA SER A 135 -4.80 -0.40 1.52
C SER A 135 -4.47 1.01 1.99
N ALA A 136 -3.75 1.19 3.12
CA ALA A 136 -3.48 2.51 3.66
C ALA A 136 -2.25 3.16 3.05
N GLN A 137 -1.10 2.44 3.00
CA GLN A 137 0.14 3.01 2.49
C GLN A 137 0.08 3.28 0.98
N VAL A 138 -0.49 2.35 0.20
CA VAL A 138 -0.64 2.51 -1.24
C VAL A 138 -1.59 3.66 -1.56
N MET A 139 -2.77 3.71 -0.90
CA MET A 139 -3.71 4.81 -1.15
C MET A 139 -3.14 6.16 -0.72
N ALA A 140 -2.45 6.25 0.42
CA ALA A 140 -1.74 7.47 0.81
C ALA A 140 -0.66 7.89 -0.20
N SER A 141 0.02 6.93 -0.84
CA SER A 141 1.02 7.21 -1.88
C SER A 141 0.41 7.61 -3.22
N LEU A 142 -0.82 7.21 -3.51
CA LEU A 142 -1.56 7.60 -4.71
C LEU A 142 -2.30 8.95 -4.57
N LEU A 143 -2.48 9.44 -3.34
CA LEU A 143 -3.18 10.72 -3.09
C LEU A 143 -2.61 11.93 -3.84
N PRO A 144 -1.27 12.15 -3.92
CA PRO A 144 -0.74 13.25 -4.71
C PRO A 144 -1.18 13.20 -6.17
N LEU A 145 -1.26 12.00 -6.75
CA LEU A 145 -1.71 11.78 -8.12
C LEU A 145 -3.20 12.15 -8.28
N PHE A 146 -4.03 11.78 -7.30
CA PHE A 146 -5.45 12.19 -7.26
C PHE A 146 -5.60 13.72 -7.16
N LEU A 147 -4.82 14.37 -6.28
CA LEU A 147 -4.89 15.82 -6.10
C LEU A 147 -4.43 16.59 -7.36
N GLN A 148 -3.44 16.06 -8.08
CA GLN A 148 -2.94 16.69 -9.29
C GLN A 148 -3.86 16.42 -10.49
N ASN A 149 -4.16 15.18 -10.81
CA ASN A 149 -4.87 14.82 -12.02
C ASN A 149 -6.40 14.79 -11.86
N GLY A 150 -6.91 14.42 -10.69
CA GLY A 150 -8.35 14.42 -10.41
C GLY A 150 -8.90 15.79 -10.00
N ARG A 151 -8.06 16.62 -9.34
CA ARG A 151 -8.45 17.96 -8.85
C ARG A 151 -7.79 19.10 -9.58
N GLY A 152 -6.87 18.82 -10.50
CA GLY A 152 -6.15 19.84 -11.27
C GLY A 152 -5.19 20.70 -10.44
N ASN A 153 -4.80 20.26 -9.25
CA ASN A 153 -3.90 21.02 -8.38
C ASN A 153 -2.45 20.97 -8.90
N GLY A 154 -1.73 22.08 -8.83
CA GLY A 154 -0.29 22.06 -9.07
C GLY A 154 0.45 21.24 -8.00
N ALA A 155 1.70 20.82 -8.29
CA ALA A 155 2.49 19.94 -7.41
C ALA A 155 2.64 20.48 -5.98
N LEU A 156 2.85 21.78 -5.80
CA LEU A 156 2.97 22.42 -4.49
C LEU A 156 1.63 22.40 -3.74
N ALA A 157 0.53 22.74 -4.41
CA ALA A 157 -0.81 22.72 -3.82
C ALA A 157 -1.23 21.30 -3.42
N ALA A 158 -0.89 20.30 -4.23
CA ALA A 158 -1.08 18.90 -3.90
C ALA A 158 -0.26 18.48 -2.67
N GLY A 159 1.01 18.93 -2.56
CA GLY A 159 1.86 18.70 -1.38
C GLY A 159 1.25 19.30 -0.09
N ILE A 160 0.73 20.52 -0.15
CA ILE A 160 0.02 21.16 0.97
C ILE A 160 -1.28 20.40 1.28
N GLY A 161 -2.02 19.99 0.24
CA GLY A 161 -3.23 19.20 0.37
C GLY A 161 -3.04 17.87 1.10
N MET A 162 -1.80 17.33 1.13
CA MET A 162 -1.46 16.11 1.87
C MET A 162 -1.30 16.29 3.39
N LEU A 163 -1.29 17.52 3.90
CA LEU A 163 -1.09 17.80 5.34
C LEU A 163 -2.04 17.04 6.27
N PRO A 164 -3.35 16.89 5.99
CA PRO A 164 -4.25 16.17 6.89
C PRO A 164 -3.84 14.71 7.13
N VAL A 165 -3.48 13.98 6.06
CA VAL A 165 -3.02 12.59 6.20
C VAL A 165 -1.65 12.52 6.86
N ALA A 166 -0.74 13.44 6.51
CA ALA A 166 0.62 13.47 7.03
C ALA A 166 0.66 13.79 8.54
N LEU A 167 -0.11 14.79 8.99
CA LEU A 167 -0.24 15.14 10.41
C LEU A 167 -0.88 14.01 11.23
N ALA A 168 -1.92 13.37 10.70
CA ALA A 168 -2.50 12.21 11.34
C ALA A 168 -1.49 11.06 11.46
N MET A 169 -0.74 10.74 10.39
CA MET A 169 0.30 9.72 10.43
C MET A 169 1.49 10.08 11.33
N LEU A 170 1.71 11.35 11.68
CA LEU A 170 2.70 11.79 12.66
C LEU A 170 2.20 11.60 14.11
N ILE A 171 0.94 11.96 14.37
CA ILE A 171 0.36 12.01 15.72
C ILE A 171 -0.06 10.61 16.20
N PHE A 172 -0.75 9.85 15.39
CA PHE A 172 -1.43 8.63 15.81
C PHE A 172 -0.52 7.42 16.12
N PRO A 173 0.72 7.28 15.63
CA PRO A 173 1.66 6.30 16.17
C PRO A 173 2.00 6.55 17.65
N GLN A 174 2.00 7.83 18.10
CA GLN A 174 2.19 8.19 19.51
C GLN A 174 0.97 7.75 20.34
N VAL A 175 -0.24 7.98 19.80
CA VAL A 175 -1.49 7.56 20.43
C VAL A 175 -1.52 6.03 20.53
N GLY A 176 -1.18 5.30 19.47
CA GLY A 176 -1.08 3.84 19.46
C GLY A 176 -0.14 3.31 20.54
N ARG A 177 1.05 3.93 20.70
CA ARG A 177 1.99 3.59 21.78
C ARG A 177 1.43 3.83 23.17
N ARG A 178 0.64 4.89 23.37
CA ARG A 178 -0.02 5.19 24.65
C ARG A 178 -1.20 4.25 24.95
N LEU A 179 -1.88 3.78 23.92
CA LEU A 179 -2.98 2.82 24.05
C LEU A 179 -2.50 1.37 24.25
N SER A 180 -1.31 1.05 23.81
CA SER A 180 -0.74 -0.30 23.84
C SER A 180 -0.64 -0.94 25.24
N PRO A 181 -0.50 -0.21 26.38
CA PRO A 181 -0.60 -0.81 27.71
C PRO A 181 -2.04 -1.17 28.13
N TYR A 182 -3.05 -0.55 27.50
CA TYR A 182 -4.46 -0.70 27.86
C TYR A 182 -5.24 -1.59 26.87
N LEU A 183 -4.77 -1.67 25.64
CA LEU A 183 -5.41 -2.42 24.57
C LEU A 183 -4.44 -3.43 23.96
N ASP A 184 -4.90 -4.67 23.81
CA ASP A 184 -4.14 -5.71 23.13
C ASP A 184 -3.88 -5.35 21.66
N SER A 185 -2.76 -5.82 21.11
CA SER A 185 -2.41 -5.61 19.70
C SER A 185 -3.53 -6.02 18.75
N SER A 186 -4.29 -7.08 19.07
CA SER A 186 -5.46 -7.52 18.31
C SER A 186 -6.49 -6.40 18.13
N ARG A 187 -6.84 -5.71 19.22
CA ARG A 187 -7.82 -4.61 19.21
C ARG A 187 -7.29 -3.39 18.45
N ILE A 188 -6.03 -3.03 18.68
CA ILE A 188 -5.41 -1.88 18.00
C ILE A 188 -5.34 -2.13 16.49
N LEU A 189 -4.94 -3.33 16.05
CA LEU A 189 -4.87 -3.68 14.64
C LEU A 189 -6.25 -3.71 13.99
N THR A 190 -7.24 -4.29 14.65
CA THR A 190 -8.62 -4.34 14.15
C THR A 190 -9.21 -2.94 14.02
N LEU A 191 -9.09 -2.10 15.07
CA LEU A 191 -9.55 -0.71 15.06
C LEU A 191 -8.82 0.12 14.00
N GLY A 192 -7.50 -0.02 13.90
CA GLY A 192 -6.72 0.68 12.89
C GLY A 192 -7.16 0.35 11.46
N LEU A 193 -7.38 -0.94 11.16
CA LEU A 193 -7.89 -1.38 9.84
C LEU A 193 -9.33 -0.92 9.59
N ALA A 194 -10.20 -0.92 10.61
CA ALA A 194 -11.55 -0.39 10.48
C ALA A 194 -11.57 1.13 10.22
N ILE A 195 -10.68 1.89 10.88
CA ILE A 195 -10.51 3.32 10.63
C ILE A 195 -9.94 3.55 9.22
N VAL A 196 -8.99 2.74 8.74
CA VAL A 196 -8.51 2.79 7.35
C VAL A 196 -9.65 2.54 6.36
N ALA A 197 -10.50 1.56 6.63
CA ALA A 197 -11.66 1.28 5.79
C ALA A 197 -12.63 2.48 5.75
N LEU A 198 -12.93 3.07 6.90
CA LEU A 198 -13.78 4.27 7.00
C LEU A 198 -13.15 5.45 6.26
N GLY A 199 -11.84 5.69 6.41
CA GLY A 199 -11.11 6.72 5.69
C GLY A 199 -11.20 6.55 4.17
N ASN A 200 -10.96 5.33 3.67
CA ASN A 200 -11.11 5.02 2.25
C ASN A 200 -12.56 5.18 1.76
N LEU A 201 -13.57 4.78 2.53
CA LEU A 201 -14.98 5.01 2.18
C LEU A 201 -15.30 6.51 2.11
N THR A 202 -14.82 7.30 3.07
CA THR A 202 -15.01 8.76 3.05
C THR A 202 -14.33 9.37 1.81
N MET A 203 -13.13 8.93 1.46
CA MET A 203 -12.41 9.35 0.27
C MET A 203 -13.12 8.95 -1.03
N MET A 204 -13.77 7.78 -1.07
CA MET A 204 -14.61 7.36 -2.19
C MET A 204 -15.73 8.36 -2.46
N PHE A 205 -16.43 8.79 -1.42
CA PHE A 205 -17.49 9.81 -1.55
C PHE A 205 -16.91 11.18 -1.91
N ALA A 206 -15.77 11.57 -1.29
CA ALA A 206 -15.09 12.82 -1.61
C ALA A 206 -14.65 12.90 -3.08
N ALA A 207 -14.20 11.79 -3.66
CA ALA A 207 -13.80 11.73 -5.06
C ALA A 207 -14.98 11.99 -6.00
N ARG A 208 -16.18 11.50 -5.67
CA ARG A 208 -17.40 11.68 -6.47
C ARG A 208 -18.04 13.05 -6.33
N GLN A 209 -18.08 13.61 -5.12
CA GLN A 209 -18.83 14.83 -4.81
C GLN A 209 -18.01 16.12 -5.00
N GLN A 210 -16.73 16.01 -5.31
CA GLN A 210 -15.77 17.12 -5.43
C GLN A 210 -15.70 18.05 -4.20
N GLY A 211 -16.23 17.62 -3.03
CA GLY A 211 -16.25 18.38 -1.79
C GLY A 211 -14.88 18.44 -1.12
N GLU A 212 -14.31 19.64 -0.91
CA GLU A 212 -13.02 19.82 -0.25
C GLU A 212 -13.03 19.38 1.22
N TRP A 213 -14.10 19.66 1.93
CA TRP A 213 -14.25 19.29 3.36
C TRP A 213 -14.21 17.78 3.57
N LEU A 214 -14.94 17.07 2.73
CA LEU A 214 -15.00 15.61 2.82
C LEU A 214 -13.66 14.97 2.48
N LEU A 215 -12.90 15.59 1.57
CA LEU A 215 -11.54 15.19 1.23
C LEU A 215 -10.58 15.32 2.42
N ILE A 216 -10.59 16.49 3.09
CA ILE A 216 -9.76 16.74 4.29
C ILE A 216 -10.09 15.76 5.39
N VAL A 217 -11.38 15.54 5.67
CA VAL A 217 -11.83 14.59 6.69
C VAL A 217 -11.43 13.16 6.34
N GLY A 218 -11.64 12.74 5.08
CA GLY A 218 -11.26 11.41 4.62
C GLY A 218 -9.76 11.14 4.73
N MET A 219 -8.93 12.11 4.35
CA MET A 219 -7.47 12.03 4.51
C MET A 219 -7.05 11.95 5.98
N ALA A 220 -7.68 12.74 6.86
CA ALA A 220 -7.38 12.71 8.29
C ALA A 220 -7.75 11.36 8.92
N ILE A 221 -8.91 10.79 8.56
CA ILE A 221 -9.34 9.46 9.02
C ILE A 221 -8.39 8.38 8.50
N LEU A 222 -8.05 8.40 7.20
CA LEU A 222 -7.13 7.44 6.58
C LEU A 222 -5.75 7.49 7.27
N GLY A 223 -5.24 8.70 7.49
CA GLY A 223 -3.97 8.93 8.20
C GLY A 223 -4.00 8.47 9.65
N THR A 224 -5.14 8.63 10.34
CA THR A 224 -5.35 8.14 11.72
C THR A 224 -5.22 6.63 11.79
N GLY A 225 -5.95 5.89 10.95
CA GLY A 225 -5.86 4.43 10.90
C GLY A 225 -4.46 3.95 10.50
N GLY A 226 -3.88 4.57 9.44
CA GLY A 226 -2.52 4.28 9.01
C GLY A 226 -1.46 4.55 10.09
N GLY A 227 -1.60 5.64 10.84
CA GLY A 227 -0.73 5.99 11.96
C GLY A 227 -0.80 5.00 13.11
N LEU A 228 -2.01 4.56 13.50
CA LEU A 228 -2.19 3.53 14.54
C LEU A 228 -1.53 2.21 14.16
N LEU A 229 -1.65 1.81 12.89
CA LEU A 229 -1.09 0.56 12.37
C LEU A 229 0.44 0.61 12.20
N ASN A 230 0.98 1.81 11.96
CA ASN A 230 2.41 1.99 11.73
C ASN A 230 3.22 1.68 13.01
N GLY A 231 3.96 0.61 12.98
CA GLY A 231 4.74 0.11 14.13
C GLY A 231 4.00 -0.94 14.97
N GLU A 232 2.67 -0.84 15.17
CA GLU A 232 1.93 -1.85 15.92
C GLU A 232 1.84 -3.18 15.16
N THR A 233 1.73 -3.16 13.83
CA THR A 233 1.77 -4.35 12.99
C THR A 233 3.09 -5.13 13.15
N GLN A 234 4.23 -4.43 13.10
CA GLN A 234 5.53 -5.07 13.32
C GLN A 234 5.69 -5.60 14.74
N LYS A 235 5.28 -4.80 15.75
CA LYS A 235 5.29 -5.20 17.15
C LYS A 235 4.44 -6.45 17.38
N ALA A 236 3.25 -6.53 16.79
CA ALA A 236 2.38 -7.68 16.89
C ALA A 236 3.02 -8.96 16.31
N ILE A 237 3.65 -8.87 15.12
CA ILE A 237 4.39 -9.99 14.52
C ILE A 237 5.54 -10.43 15.44
N MET A 238 6.36 -9.47 15.90
CA MET A 238 7.49 -9.77 16.77
C MET A 238 7.06 -10.36 18.13
N GLY A 239 5.92 -9.93 18.67
CA GLY A 239 5.37 -10.40 19.94
C GLY A 239 4.79 -11.82 19.90
N THR A 240 4.56 -12.40 18.72
CA THR A 240 4.06 -13.77 18.56
C THR A 240 5.16 -14.80 18.39
N VAL A 241 6.42 -14.37 18.24
CA VAL A 241 7.57 -15.23 17.93
C VAL A 241 8.60 -15.20 19.06
N PRO A 242 9.22 -16.36 19.41
CA PRO A 242 10.28 -16.41 20.41
C PRO A 242 11.48 -15.53 20.04
N ARG A 243 12.16 -14.96 21.05
CA ARG A 243 13.29 -14.01 20.85
C ARG A 243 14.41 -14.53 19.94
N HIS A 244 14.72 -15.83 20.00
CA HIS A 244 15.76 -16.45 19.17
C HIS A 244 15.38 -16.54 17.67
N ARG A 245 14.10 -16.34 17.30
CA ARG A 245 13.59 -16.25 15.93
C ARG A 245 13.23 -14.84 15.51
N ALA A 246 13.59 -13.81 16.29
CA ALA A 246 13.24 -12.43 16.05
C ALA A 246 13.72 -11.90 14.67
N GLY A 247 14.90 -12.29 14.22
CA GLY A 247 15.41 -11.94 12.90
C GLY A 247 14.53 -12.44 11.75
N MET A 248 14.04 -13.69 11.85
CA MET A 248 13.10 -14.27 10.88
C MET A 248 11.75 -13.54 10.90
N ALA A 249 11.21 -13.26 12.08
CA ALA A 249 9.96 -12.51 12.23
C ALA A 249 10.06 -11.10 11.61
N SER A 250 11.20 -10.42 11.78
CA SER A 250 11.49 -9.14 11.14
C SER A 250 11.54 -9.26 9.62
N GLY A 251 12.18 -10.31 9.10
CA GLY A 251 12.21 -10.61 7.66
C GLY A 251 10.82 -10.85 7.09
N ILE A 252 9.99 -11.67 7.75
CA ILE A 252 8.60 -11.94 7.34
C ILE A 252 7.77 -10.65 7.37
N SER A 253 7.91 -9.82 8.42
CA SER A 253 7.23 -8.53 8.53
C SER A 253 7.57 -7.61 7.35
N THR A 254 8.85 -7.49 7.03
CA THR A 254 9.34 -6.66 5.93
C THR A 254 8.86 -7.19 4.58
N THR A 255 8.98 -8.49 4.34
CA THR A 255 8.52 -9.15 3.10
C THR A 255 7.01 -9.00 2.93
N SER A 256 6.21 -9.22 3.98
CA SER A 256 4.77 -9.03 3.95
C SER A 256 4.38 -7.59 3.63
N ARG A 257 5.07 -6.62 4.22
CA ARG A 257 4.85 -5.19 3.95
C ARG A 257 5.13 -4.83 2.50
N PHE A 258 6.31 -5.20 1.97
CA PHE A 258 6.66 -4.88 0.59
C PHE A 258 5.83 -5.65 -0.43
N SER A 259 5.45 -6.90 -0.15
CA SER A 259 4.50 -7.64 -0.98
C SER A 259 3.12 -6.97 -0.99
N GLY A 260 2.65 -6.49 0.17
CA GLY A 260 1.42 -5.71 0.28
C GLY A 260 1.47 -4.41 -0.53
N ILE A 261 2.59 -3.67 -0.47
CA ILE A 261 2.80 -2.46 -1.26
C ILE A 261 2.79 -2.80 -2.76
N LEU A 262 3.57 -3.80 -3.20
CA LEU A 262 3.71 -4.18 -4.59
C LEU A 262 2.37 -4.61 -5.20
N LEU A 263 1.68 -5.57 -4.56
CA LEU A 263 0.39 -6.06 -5.01
C LEU A 263 -0.72 -5.02 -4.86
N GLY A 264 -0.62 -4.16 -3.85
CA GLY A 264 -1.52 -3.03 -3.65
C GLY A 264 -1.41 -2.01 -4.78
N PHE A 265 -0.21 -1.57 -5.15
CA PHE A 265 -0.01 -0.68 -6.30
C PHE A 265 -0.49 -1.30 -7.61
N ALA A 266 -0.16 -2.57 -7.86
CA ALA A 266 -0.58 -3.25 -9.07
C ALA A 266 -2.11 -3.46 -9.11
N GLY A 267 -2.71 -3.94 -8.01
CA GLY A 267 -4.15 -4.23 -7.94
C GLY A 267 -5.02 -2.98 -7.90
N LEU A 268 -4.72 -2.03 -6.99
CA LEU A 268 -5.48 -0.78 -6.91
C LEU A 268 -5.23 0.12 -8.12
N GLY A 269 -4.01 0.10 -8.67
CA GLY A 269 -3.68 0.77 -9.93
C GLY A 269 -4.45 0.18 -11.11
N ALA A 270 -4.62 -1.13 -11.16
CA ALA A 270 -5.44 -1.80 -12.17
C ALA A 270 -6.93 -1.43 -12.06
N VAL A 271 -7.46 -1.36 -10.83
CA VAL A 271 -8.84 -0.91 -10.57
C VAL A 271 -9.01 0.56 -10.97
N LEU A 272 -8.05 1.42 -10.60
CA LEU A 272 -8.01 2.82 -11.00
C LEU A 272 -8.04 2.96 -12.52
N ALA A 273 -7.13 2.30 -13.22
CA ALA A 273 -7.02 2.35 -14.68
C ALA A 273 -8.29 1.83 -15.37
N SER A 274 -8.85 0.70 -14.93
CA SER A 274 -10.09 0.15 -15.48
C SER A 274 -11.28 1.06 -15.24
N GLY A 275 -11.40 1.63 -14.04
CA GLY A 275 -12.46 2.57 -13.69
C GLY A 275 -12.38 3.88 -14.48
N THR A 276 -11.17 4.43 -14.63
CA THR A 276 -10.91 5.64 -15.45
C THR A 276 -11.23 5.37 -16.90
N ARG A 277 -10.79 4.25 -17.48
CA ARG A 277 -11.08 3.84 -18.86
C ARG A 277 -12.57 3.77 -19.10
N SER A 278 -13.31 3.01 -18.30
CA SER A 278 -14.76 2.84 -18.48
C SER A 278 -15.52 4.17 -18.38
N ALA A 279 -15.13 5.03 -17.43
CA ALA A 279 -15.75 6.35 -17.26
C ALA A 279 -15.50 7.27 -18.46
N LEU A 280 -14.26 7.30 -18.98
CA LEU A 280 -13.88 8.11 -20.13
C LEU A 280 -14.55 7.63 -21.43
N GLU A 281 -14.52 6.34 -21.70
CA GLU A 281 -15.19 5.76 -22.88
C GLU A 281 -16.68 6.11 -22.89
N HIS A 282 -17.35 6.01 -21.76
CA HIS A 282 -18.75 6.37 -21.62
C HIS A 282 -18.99 7.89 -21.80
N ALA A 283 -18.18 8.75 -21.20
CA ALA A 283 -18.29 10.19 -21.29
C ALA A 283 -18.05 10.70 -22.72
N MET A 284 -17.00 10.21 -23.38
CA MET A 284 -16.67 10.59 -24.77
C MET A 284 -17.76 10.13 -25.76
N ALA A 285 -18.33 8.94 -25.54
CA ALA A 285 -19.45 8.45 -26.34
C ALA A 285 -20.70 9.32 -26.17
N THR A 286 -20.98 9.79 -24.94
CA THR A 286 -22.13 10.64 -24.62
C THR A 286 -21.99 12.02 -25.28
N GLU A 287 -20.81 12.62 -25.21
CA GLU A 287 -20.50 13.92 -25.83
C GLU A 287 -20.23 13.83 -27.35
N ARG A 288 -20.27 12.61 -27.93
CA ARG A 288 -19.96 12.35 -29.34
C ARG A 288 -18.58 12.87 -29.78
N LEU A 289 -17.62 12.86 -28.86
CA LEU A 289 -16.26 13.29 -29.15
C LEU A 289 -15.43 12.11 -29.70
N PRO A 290 -14.53 12.35 -30.67
CA PRO A 290 -13.66 11.31 -31.18
C PRO A 290 -12.68 10.84 -30.10
N LEU A 291 -12.54 9.53 -29.95
CA LEU A 291 -11.56 8.93 -29.03
C LEU A 291 -10.23 8.77 -29.76
N GLU A 292 -9.28 9.67 -29.49
CA GLU A 292 -7.95 9.58 -30.08
C GLU A 292 -7.19 8.33 -29.55
N PRO A 293 -6.41 7.65 -30.39
CA PRO A 293 -5.62 6.50 -29.96
C PRO A 293 -4.66 6.86 -28.84
N GLY A 294 -4.69 6.08 -27.74
CA GLY A 294 -3.82 6.30 -26.59
C GLY A 294 -4.29 7.39 -25.59
N PHE A 295 -5.39 8.12 -25.85
CA PHE A 295 -5.94 9.11 -24.94
C PHE A 295 -6.24 8.52 -23.55
N VAL A 296 -7.01 7.45 -23.52
CA VAL A 296 -7.41 6.77 -22.27
C VAL A 296 -6.20 6.23 -21.51
N ASP A 297 -5.22 5.69 -22.24
CA ASP A 297 -4.00 5.18 -21.63
C ASP A 297 -3.14 6.28 -21.03
N SER A 298 -3.06 7.45 -21.70
CA SER A 298 -2.36 8.63 -21.18
C SER A 298 -3.03 9.16 -19.90
N ILE A 299 -4.36 9.27 -19.88
CA ILE A 299 -5.10 9.69 -18.68
C ILE A 299 -4.92 8.67 -17.56
N ALA A 300 -5.07 7.37 -17.83
CA ALA A 300 -4.89 6.33 -16.83
C ALA A 300 -3.45 6.29 -16.26
N ALA A 301 -2.45 6.68 -17.06
CA ALA A 301 -1.07 6.85 -16.62
C ALA A 301 -0.81 8.15 -15.84
N GLY A 302 -1.79 9.09 -15.81
CA GLY A 302 -1.66 10.37 -15.12
C GLY A 302 -1.01 11.49 -15.97
N ASP A 303 -0.91 11.32 -17.28
CA ASP A 303 -0.34 12.30 -18.21
C ASP A 303 -1.46 13.11 -18.89
N LEU A 304 -2.10 13.99 -18.09
CA LEU A 304 -3.23 14.81 -18.52
C LEU A 304 -2.81 15.82 -19.61
N GLU A 305 -1.65 16.46 -19.47
CA GLU A 305 -1.17 17.46 -20.41
C GLU A 305 -0.99 16.88 -21.82
N ARG A 306 -0.37 15.72 -21.92
CA ARG A 306 -0.17 15.00 -23.18
C ARG A 306 -1.48 14.58 -23.82
N ALA A 307 -2.41 14.09 -22.98
CA ALA A 307 -3.72 13.64 -23.45
C ALA A 307 -4.54 14.80 -24.03
N VAL A 308 -4.61 15.94 -23.34
CA VAL A 308 -5.32 17.13 -23.77
C VAL A 308 -4.67 17.77 -24.99
N GLY A 309 -3.33 17.75 -25.07
CA GLY A 309 -2.58 18.31 -26.19
C GLY A 309 -2.83 17.63 -27.55
N ALA A 310 -3.43 16.45 -27.56
CA ALA A 310 -3.83 15.74 -28.78
C ALA A 310 -5.12 16.33 -29.43
N TYR A 311 -5.87 17.16 -28.70
CA TYR A 311 -7.13 17.74 -29.17
C TYR A 311 -7.01 19.21 -29.53
N PRO A 312 -7.92 19.74 -30.41
CA PRO A 312 -7.94 21.14 -30.76
C PRO A 312 -8.16 22.06 -29.54
N PRO A 313 -7.57 23.29 -29.53
CA PRO A 313 -7.64 24.20 -28.38
C PRO A 313 -9.05 24.55 -27.90
N ASN A 314 -10.03 24.58 -28.81
CA ASN A 314 -11.43 24.86 -28.49
C ASN A 314 -12.11 23.76 -27.67
N LEU A 315 -11.58 22.52 -27.68
CA LEU A 315 -12.07 21.39 -26.92
C LEU A 315 -11.25 21.11 -25.63
N ALA A 316 -10.11 21.78 -25.49
CA ALA A 316 -9.17 21.51 -24.40
C ALA A 316 -9.82 21.59 -23.00
N ALA A 317 -10.65 22.60 -22.73
CA ALA A 317 -11.34 22.76 -21.44
C ALA A 317 -12.34 21.62 -21.18
N THR A 318 -13.13 21.23 -22.18
CA THR A 318 -14.09 20.12 -22.08
C THR A 318 -13.37 18.79 -21.87
N ILE A 319 -12.32 18.54 -22.65
CA ILE A 319 -11.52 17.31 -22.53
C ILE A 319 -10.84 17.24 -21.14
N THR A 320 -10.34 18.36 -20.63
CA THR A 320 -9.73 18.43 -19.29
C THR A 320 -10.75 18.07 -18.21
N SER A 321 -11.96 18.64 -18.25
CA SER A 321 -12.99 18.32 -17.25
C SER A 321 -13.42 16.86 -17.33
N LEU A 322 -13.64 16.31 -18.53
CA LEU A 322 -13.97 14.89 -18.70
C LEU A 322 -12.86 13.96 -18.19
N ALA A 323 -11.61 14.33 -18.44
CA ALA A 323 -10.46 13.56 -17.96
C ALA A 323 -10.36 13.58 -16.41
N GLN A 324 -10.56 14.73 -15.79
CA GLN A 324 -10.56 14.89 -14.33
C GLN A 324 -11.71 14.11 -13.68
N ASP A 325 -12.90 14.18 -14.25
CA ASP A 325 -14.07 13.43 -13.77
C ASP A 325 -13.87 11.92 -13.94
N GLY A 326 -13.40 11.47 -15.09
CA GLY A 326 -13.09 10.07 -15.34
C GLY A 326 -12.03 9.53 -14.37
N TYR A 327 -10.98 10.32 -14.09
CA TYR A 327 -9.94 9.99 -13.15
C TYR A 327 -10.48 9.92 -11.71
N SER A 328 -11.37 10.83 -11.33
CA SER A 328 -12.04 10.84 -10.02
C SER A 328 -12.96 9.62 -9.83
N VAL A 329 -13.64 9.16 -10.88
CA VAL A 329 -14.40 7.90 -10.86
C VAL A 329 -13.47 6.70 -10.66
N GLY A 330 -12.36 6.63 -11.39
CA GLY A 330 -11.36 5.59 -11.21
C GLY A 330 -10.83 5.52 -9.77
N PHE A 331 -10.49 6.67 -9.17
CA PHE A 331 -10.08 6.76 -7.77
C PHE A 331 -11.18 6.34 -6.80
N SER A 332 -12.44 6.66 -7.08
CA SER A 332 -13.54 6.22 -6.22
C SER A 332 -13.64 4.69 -6.16
N HIS A 333 -13.40 3.98 -7.28
CA HIS A 333 -13.35 2.53 -7.30
C HIS A 333 -12.13 1.96 -6.57
N ALA A 334 -10.96 2.59 -6.71
CA ALA A 334 -9.75 2.21 -5.99
C ALA A 334 -9.93 2.38 -4.46
N PHE A 335 -10.50 3.51 -4.00
CA PHE A 335 -10.82 3.73 -2.59
C PHE A 335 -11.82 2.70 -2.05
N LEU A 336 -12.88 2.38 -2.81
CA LEU A 336 -13.84 1.34 -2.42
C LEU A 336 -13.15 -0.01 -2.27
N THR A 337 -12.32 -0.38 -3.22
CA THR A 337 -11.58 -1.66 -3.19
C THR A 337 -10.63 -1.71 -1.98
N ALA A 338 -9.89 -0.63 -1.72
CA ALA A 338 -9.02 -0.51 -0.54
C ALA A 338 -9.81 -0.60 0.78
N ALA A 339 -11.02 0.00 0.84
CA ALA A 339 -11.91 -0.09 1.98
C ALA A 339 -12.38 -1.54 2.22
N ILE A 340 -12.76 -2.27 1.17
CA ILE A 340 -13.17 -3.68 1.26
C ILE A 340 -12.01 -4.55 1.75
N ILE A 341 -10.79 -4.35 1.23
CA ILE A 341 -9.59 -5.07 1.67
C ILE A 341 -9.33 -4.79 3.16
N ALA A 342 -9.35 -3.53 3.59
CA ALA A 342 -9.10 -3.14 4.97
C ALA A 342 -10.17 -3.70 5.92
N LEU A 343 -11.46 -3.59 5.58
CA LEU A 343 -12.56 -4.07 6.40
C LEU A 343 -12.58 -5.61 6.49
N GLY A 344 -12.43 -6.30 5.36
CA GLY A 344 -12.34 -7.76 5.33
C GLY A 344 -11.18 -8.27 6.17
N SER A 345 -10.01 -7.61 6.05
CA SER A 345 -8.84 -7.94 6.87
C SER A 345 -9.05 -7.61 8.35
N ALA A 346 -9.75 -6.52 8.70
CA ALA A 346 -10.09 -6.20 10.08
C ALA A 346 -10.91 -7.33 10.74
N VAL A 347 -11.90 -7.86 10.02
CA VAL A 347 -12.73 -8.99 10.50
C VAL A 347 -11.87 -10.24 10.69
N ILE A 348 -11.02 -10.58 9.71
CA ILE A 348 -10.16 -11.78 9.81
C ILE A 348 -9.16 -11.63 10.95
N VAL A 349 -8.52 -10.47 11.11
CA VAL A 349 -7.58 -10.18 12.20
C VAL A 349 -8.27 -10.30 13.56
N PHE A 350 -9.48 -9.74 13.70
CA PHE A 350 -10.26 -9.85 14.93
C PHE A 350 -10.53 -11.31 15.29
N VAL A 351 -10.98 -12.13 14.34
CA VAL A 351 -11.30 -13.54 14.57
C VAL A 351 -10.05 -14.36 14.87
N THR A 352 -8.98 -14.17 14.12
CA THR A 352 -7.75 -14.97 14.24
C THR A 352 -6.96 -14.66 15.50
N MET A 353 -6.90 -13.40 15.91
CA MET A 353 -6.12 -13.01 17.08
C MET A 353 -6.89 -13.18 18.40
N ARG A 354 -8.22 -13.08 18.40
CA ARG A 354 -9.05 -13.26 19.62
C ARG A 354 -9.05 -14.71 20.15
N ARG A 355 -8.83 -15.70 19.30
CA ARG A 355 -8.79 -17.12 19.71
C ARG A 355 -7.71 -17.44 20.77
N ARG A 356 -6.75 -16.56 20.99
CA ARG A 356 -5.70 -16.74 22.01
C ARG A 356 -6.21 -16.53 23.44
N GLU A 357 -7.15 -15.60 23.66
CA GLU A 357 -7.67 -15.28 25.00
C GLU A 357 -8.40 -16.48 25.64
N ILE A 358 -9.16 -17.24 24.83
CA ILE A 358 -9.95 -18.38 25.30
C ILE A 358 -9.04 -19.58 25.67
N GLY A 359 -7.89 -19.77 24.99
CA GLY A 359 -6.97 -20.88 25.22
C GLY A 359 -6.06 -20.68 26.46
N THR A 360 -5.63 -19.45 26.72
CA THR A 360 -4.77 -19.12 27.87
C THR A 360 -5.55 -19.06 29.17
N ASP A 361 -6.78 -18.58 29.18
CA ASP A 361 -7.66 -18.59 30.37
C ASP A 361 -8.07 -20.00 30.77
N CYS A 362 -8.26 -20.91 29.80
CA CYS A 362 -8.57 -22.31 30.08
C CYS A 362 -7.37 -23.05 30.71
N GLN A 363 -6.12 -22.77 30.28
CA GLN A 363 -4.91 -23.36 30.86
C GLN A 363 -4.57 -22.76 32.23
N ALA A 364 -4.75 -21.47 32.43
CA ALA A 364 -4.56 -20.81 33.73
C ALA A 364 -5.61 -21.23 34.75
N GLY A 365 -6.83 -21.57 34.34
CA GLY A 365 -7.87 -22.13 35.18
C GLY A 365 -7.62 -23.58 35.61
N LEU A 366 -6.91 -24.38 34.79
CA LEU A 366 -6.52 -25.75 35.10
C LEU A 366 -5.29 -25.86 36.02
N GLN A 367 -4.42 -24.84 36.05
CA GLN A 367 -3.25 -24.79 36.95
C GLN A 367 -3.59 -24.21 38.34
N ARG A 368 -4.77 -23.67 38.54
CA ARG A 368 -5.26 -23.16 39.84
C ARG A 368 -6.23 -24.12 40.54
N ARG A 369 -6.48 -25.29 39.99
CA ARG A 369 -7.17 -26.40 40.62
C ARG A 369 -6.18 -27.55 40.92
#